data_6c8f074a263bc63ce48eef8dcb8115f3
#
_entry.id   6c8f074a263bc63ce48eef8dcb8115f3
#
_cell.length_a   1.000
_cell.length_b   1.000
_cell.length_c   1.000
_cell.angle_alpha   90.00
_cell.angle_beta   90.00
_cell.angle_gamma   90.00
#
_symmetry.space_group_name_H-M   'P 1'
#
loop_
_entity.id
_entity.type
_entity.pdbx_description
1 polymer ?
#
loop_
_entity_poly.entity_id
_entity_poly.type
_entity_poly.pdbx_seq_one_letter_code
_entity_poly.pdbx_strand_id
1 'polypeptide(L)'
;MRLGAASALLLVLAGSLAAQTQYFPSRAFCRSGEAGPCSWYAPHLRAMGEPSLWELSKSKSVETYRFLWLRTFNHPVSARLDLKSDGTAELVVKVLSGQGGYKPGHLTQNRTLKVPKDSVDYFLELLNKAQFWTAPTEEEPDGVGCDGAQWIMEGVKEGQYHVADRWSPKEGPYRKAALFLAINLGGLNPRYNDVY
;
A
#
# COMPACT_ATOMS: atom_id res chain seq x y z
N MET A 1 -12.74 -7.31 71.17
CA MET A 1 -11.77 -7.36 70.11
C MET A 1 -12.48 -7.77 68.81
N ARG A 2 -12.69 -6.85 67.90
CA ARG A 2 -13.27 -7.15 66.56
C ARG A 2 -12.15 -6.98 65.53
N LEU A 3 -11.76 -8.08 64.88
CA LEU A 3 -10.83 -8.06 63.74
C LEU A 3 -11.59 -7.65 62.50
N GLY A 4 -11.20 -6.54 61.91
CA GLY A 4 -11.68 -6.11 60.60
C GLY A 4 -10.86 -6.79 59.49
N ALA A 5 -11.54 -7.52 58.60
CA ALA A 5 -10.94 -8.08 57.41
C ALA A 5 -10.88 -7.00 56.33
N ALA A 6 -9.69 -6.63 55.91
CA ALA A 6 -9.47 -5.75 54.74
C ALA A 6 -9.47 -6.60 53.45
N SER A 7 -10.52 -6.47 52.67
CA SER A 7 -10.56 -7.06 51.31
C SER A 7 -9.75 -6.19 50.34
N ALA A 8 -8.63 -6.70 49.90
CA ALA A 8 -7.86 -6.09 48.81
C ALA A 8 -8.51 -6.41 47.45
N LEU A 9 -9.06 -5.38 46.81
CA LEU A 9 -9.62 -5.47 45.46
C LEU A 9 -8.47 -5.41 44.45
N LEU A 10 -8.10 -6.56 43.83
CA LEU A 10 -7.16 -6.62 42.73
C LEU A 10 -7.86 -6.12 41.46
N LEU A 11 -7.55 -4.91 41.01
CA LEU A 11 -7.90 -4.43 39.66
C LEU A 11 -6.98 -5.10 38.65
N VAL A 12 -7.51 -6.09 37.92
CA VAL A 12 -6.86 -6.65 36.74
C VAL A 12 -7.09 -5.67 35.57
N LEU A 13 -6.08 -4.86 35.25
CA LEU A 13 -6.04 -4.08 34.05
C LEU A 13 -5.85 -5.03 32.87
N ALA A 14 -6.95 -5.45 32.22
CA ALA A 14 -6.92 -6.12 30.93
C ALA A 14 -6.51 -5.12 29.87
N GLY A 15 -5.20 -4.97 29.63
CA GLY A 15 -4.67 -4.24 28.50
C GLY A 15 -5.08 -4.97 27.23
N SER A 16 -6.03 -4.41 26.46
CA SER A 16 -6.29 -4.85 25.09
C SER A 16 -5.01 -4.67 24.28
N LEU A 17 -4.29 -5.74 24.01
CA LEU A 17 -3.32 -5.74 22.90
C LEU A 17 -4.14 -5.51 21.62
N ALA A 18 -4.19 -4.28 21.14
CA ALA A 18 -4.70 -4.01 19.81
C ALA A 18 -3.84 -4.82 18.81
N ALA A 19 -4.43 -5.82 18.19
CA ALA A 19 -3.74 -6.63 17.19
C ALA A 19 -3.17 -5.68 16.12
N GLN A 20 -1.86 -5.76 15.91
CA GLN A 20 -1.19 -4.90 14.93
C GLN A 20 -1.74 -5.21 13.55
N THR A 21 -2.28 -4.21 12.84
CA THR A 21 -2.82 -4.36 11.49
C THR A 21 -1.79 -5.00 10.56
N GLN A 22 -2.11 -6.16 10.01
CA GLN A 22 -1.28 -6.85 9.04
C GLN A 22 -1.57 -6.28 7.64
N TYR A 23 -0.60 -5.61 7.03
CA TYR A 23 -0.77 -5.00 5.72
C TYR A 23 -0.62 -5.98 4.56
N PHE A 24 0.20 -7.00 4.73
CA PHE A 24 0.52 -7.99 3.70
C PHE A 24 0.41 -9.41 4.26
N PRO A 25 0.05 -10.41 3.43
CA PRO A 25 0.09 -11.80 3.87
C PRO A 25 1.52 -12.22 4.21
N SER A 26 1.68 -13.01 5.26
CA SER A 26 2.99 -13.44 5.78
C SER A 26 3.88 -14.15 4.74
N ARG A 27 3.27 -14.72 3.70
CA ARG A 27 3.97 -15.45 2.63
C ARG A 27 4.34 -14.59 1.42
N ALA A 28 3.84 -13.35 1.31
CA ALA A 28 4.10 -12.51 0.15
C ALA A 28 5.53 -11.94 0.16
N PHE A 29 5.92 -11.27 1.27
CA PHE A 29 7.22 -10.61 1.41
C PHE A 29 7.91 -10.94 2.71
N CYS A 30 7.20 -11.56 3.65
CA CYS A 30 7.66 -11.71 5.01
C CYS A 30 8.18 -13.14 5.21
N ARG A 31 9.39 -13.43 4.74
CA ARG A 31 10.09 -14.64 5.16
C ARG A 31 10.37 -14.53 6.65
N SER A 32 10.00 -15.57 7.39
CA SER A 32 10.14 -15.62 8.85
C SER A 32 11.60 -15.40 9.26
N GLY A 33 11.83 -14.35 10.07
CA GLY A 33 13.12 -14.10 10.73
C GLY A 33 14.00 -13.02 10.11
N GLU A 34 13.67 -12.45 8.98
CA GLU A 34 14.43 -11.34 8.38
C GLU A 34 13.64 -10.04 8.38
N ALA A 35 14.35 -8.90 8.50
CA ALA A 35 13.80 -7.58 8.25
C ALA A 35 13.52 -7.44 6.74
N GLY A 36 12.43 -8.06 6.28
CA GLY A 36 12.04 -8.08 4.89
C GLY A 36 11.19 -6.86 4.49
N PRO A 37 10.78 -6.79 3.21
CA PRO A 37 9.97 -5.71 2.66
C PRO A 37 8.74 -5.33 3.51
N CYS A 38 8.10 -6.29 4.17
CA CYS A 38 6.97 -6.02 5.07
C CYS A 38 7.30 -5.08 6.21
N SER A 39 8.49 -5.20 6.81
CA SER A 39 8.90 -4.34 7.92
C SER A 39 9.16 -2.91 7.46
N TRP A 40 9.42 -2.72 6.18
CA TRP A 40 9.68 -1.43 5.57
C TRP A 40 8.42 -0.79 4.98
N TYR A 41 7.59 -1.53 4.22
CA TYR A 41 6.42 -0.97 3.54
C TYR A 41 5.27 -0.63 4.51
N ALA A 42 5.01 -1.50 5.48
CA ALA A 42 3.93 -1.33 6.44
C ALA A 42 4.00 -0.03 7.28
N PRO A 43 5.17 0.43 7.77
CA PRO A 43 5.30 1.72 8.43
C PRO A 43 4.85 2.91 7.58
N HIS A 44 5.12 2.91 6.27
CA HIS A 44 4.68 3.95 5.35
C HIS A 44 3.15 3.97 5.21
N LEU A 45 2.54 2.80 4.98
CA LEU A 45 1.08 2.67 4.91
C LEU A 45 0.39 3.07 6.22
N ARG A 46 0.98 2.69 7.36
CA ARG A 46 0.48 3.09 8.68
C ARG A 46 0.55 4.59 8.89
N ALA A 47 1.68 5.23 8.55
CA ALA A 47 1.84 6.68 8.66
C ALA A 47 0.89 7.47 7.74
N MET A 48 0.49 6.87 6.61
CA MET A 48 -0.53 7.41 5.72
C MET A 48 -1.97 7.18 6.23
N GLY A 49 -2.18 6.34 7.25
CA GLY A 49 -3.51 5.89 7.66
C GLY A 49 -4.23 5.14 6.52
N GLU A 50 -3.48 4.36 5.75
CA GLU A 50 -4.05 3.50 4.70
C GLU A 50 -4.68 2.24 5.32
N PRO A 51 -5.79 1.73 4.77
CA PRO A 51 -6.31 0.42 5.17
C PRO A 51 -5.38 -0.70 4.70
N SER A 52 -5.43 -1.84 5.39
CA SER A 52 -4.83 -3.06 4.88
C SER A 52 -5.69 -3.64 3.76
N LEU A 53 -5.17 -3.70 2.53
CA LEU A 53 -5.88 -4.34 1.42
C LEU A 53 -5.95 -5.86 1.61
N TRP A 54 -4.97 -6.46 2.28
CA TRP A 54 -5.02 -7.86 2.70
C TRP A 54 -6.22 -8.15 3.63
N GLU A 55 -6.48 -7.28 4.61
CA GLU A 55 -7.65 -7.42 5.47
C GLU A 55 -8.96 -7.16 4.71
N LEU A 56 -8.99 -6.18 3.80
CA LEU A 56 -10.15 -5.89 2.96
C LEU A 56 -10.50 -7.03 2.01
N SER A 57 -9.53 -7.86 1.59
CA SER A 57 -9.79 -9.01 0.71
C SER A 57 -10.66 -10.09 1.35
N LYS A 58 -10.83 -10.07 2.68
CA LYS A 58 -11.77 -10.97 3.37
C LYS A 58 -13.24 -10.67 3.03
N SER A 59 -13.51 -9.49 2.44
CA SER A 59 -14.82 -9.09 1.92
C SER A 59 -14.84 -9.24 0.40
N LYS A 60 -15.80 -10.02 -0.13
CA LYS A 60 -15.98 -10.20 -1.57
C LYS A 60 -16.60 -9.00 -2.29
N SER A 61 -17.14 -8.03 -1.55
CA SER A 61 -17.80 -6.84 -2.12
C SER A 61 -16.83 -5.68 -2.42
N VAL A 62 -15.53 -5.84 -2.11
CA VAL A 62 -14.54 -4.79 -2.31
C VAL A 62 -13.76 -5.07 -3.58
N GLU A 63 -13.66 -4.05 -4.44
CA GLU A 63 -12.68 -4.01 -5.53
C GLU A 63 -11.86 -2.72 -5.37
N THR A 64 -10.56 -2.88 -5.11
CA THR A 64 -9.66 -1.75 -4.84
C THR A 64 -8.24 -2.08 -5.27
N TYR A 65 -7.52 -1.08 -5.72
CA TYR A 65 -6.12 -1.18 -6.15
C TYR A 65 -5.32 -0.08 -5.48
N ARG A 66 -4.07 -0.36 -5.12
CA ARG A 66 -3.18 0.63 -4.52
C ARG A 66 -1.79 0.56 -5.12
N PHE A 67 -1.27 1.69 -5.56
CA PHE A 67 0.14 1.88 -5.87
C PHE A 67 0.82 2.59 -4.71
N LEU A 68 1.80 1.91 -4.08
CA LEU A 68 2.71 2.49 -3.11
C LEU A 68 4.07 2.71 -3.79
N TRP A 69 4.53 3.97 -3.81
CA TRP A 69 5.77 4.37 -4.46
C TRP A 69 6.78 4.86 -3.42
N LEU A 70 7.82 4.05 -3.19
CA LEU A 70 8.87 4.31 -2.22
C LEU A 70 10.19 4.56 -2.94
N ARG A 71 10.41 5.81 -3.32
CA ARG A 71 11.66 6.26 -3.93
C ARG A 71 12.67 6.58 -2.83
N THR A 72 13.92 6.14 -2.97
CA THR A 72 14.93 6.22 -1.92
C THR A 72 14.99 7.60 -1.27
N PHE A 73 15.09 8.67 -2.06
CA PHE A 73 15.29 10.05 -1.57
C PHE A 73 14.06 10.95 -1.69
N ASN A 74 12.96 10.47 -2.20
CA ASN A 74 11.76 11.27 -2.41
C ASN A 74 10.64 10.89 -1.44
N HIS A 75 9.66 11.77 -1.35
CA HIS A 75 8.49 11.56 -0.51
C HIS A 75 7.73 10.28 -0.88
N PRO A 76 7.38 9.44 0.11
CA PRO A 76 6.52 8.28 -0.10
C PRO A 76 5.14 8.69 -0.60
N VAL A 77 4.62 7.96 -1.57
CA VAL A 77 3.32 8.20 -2.18
C VAL A 77 2.47 6.94 -2.11
N SER A 78 1.19 7.09 -1.78
CA SER A 78 0.15 6.08 -2.00
C SER A 78 -0.94 6.66 -2.90
N ALA A 79 -1.32 5.93 -3.94
CA ALA A 79 -2.47 6.22 -4.79
C ALA A 79 -3.39 4.99 -4.78
N ARG A 80 -4.55 5.08 -4.09
CA ARG A 80 -5.51 3.99 -3.93
C ARG A 80 -6.79 4.30 -4.66
N LEU A 81 -7.21 3.39 -5.55
CA LEU A 81 -8.41 3.47 -6.37
C LEU A 81 -9.47 2.51 -5.83
N ASP A 82 -10.53 3.04 -5.28
CA ASP A 82 -11.68 2.29 -4.75
C ASP A 82 -12.80 2.30 -5.79
N LEU A 83 -13.09 1.13 -6.39
CA LEU A 83 -14.11 0.99 -7.43
C LEU A 83 -15.51 0.98 -6.83
N LYS A 84 -16.47 1.53 -7.58
CA LYS A 84 -17.89 1.57 -7.25
C LYS A 84 -18.70 0.65 -8.18
N SER A 85 -19.87 0.27 -7.76
CA SER A 85 -20.77 -0.61 -8.52
C SER A 85 -21.24 -0.03 -9.86
N ASP A 86 -21.21 1.29 -10.03
CA ASP A 86 -21.53 2.01 -11.26
C ASP A 86 -20.37 2.08 -12.27
N GLY A 87 -19.23 1.49 -11.92
CA GLY A 87 -18.01 1.48 -12.73
C GLY A 87 -17.14 2.74 -12.57
N THR A 88 -17.57 3.74 -11.80
CA THR A 88 -16.71 4.86 -11.39
C THR A 88 -15.82 4.46 -10.22
N ALA A 89 -14.91 5.34 -9.81
CA ALA A 89 -14.07 5.10 -8.64
C ALA A 89 -13.77 6.37 -7.85
N GLU A 90 -13.25 6.17 -6.65
CA GLU A 90 -12.57 7.23 -5.87
C GLU A 90 -11.08 6.92 -5.80
N LEU A 91 -10.26 7.91 -6.15
CA LEU A 91 -8.81 7.84 -6.03
C LEU A 91 -8.37 8.64 -4.81
N VAL A 92 -7.79 7.95 -3.83
CA VAL A 92 -7.20 8.57 -2.63
C VAL A 92 -5.70 8.66 -2.83
N VAL A 93 -5.16 9.89 -2.86
CA VAL A 93 -3.72 10.16 -3.02
C VAL A 93 -3.18 10.72 -1.72
N LYS A 94 -2.16 10.07 -1.18
CA LYS A 94 -1.48 10.48 0.05
C LYS A 94 0.02 10.60 -0.15
N VAL A 95 0.61 11.62 0.48
CA VAL A 95 2.05 11.88 0.44
C VAL A 95 2.56 12.11 1.85
N LEU A 96 3.69 11.51 2.18
CA LEU A 96 4.38 11.72 3.46
C LEU A 96 5.54 12.72 3.31
N SER A 97 5.99 13.30 4.42
CA SER A 97 7.13 14.22 4.45
C SER A 97 8.50 13.54 4.45
N GLY A 98 8.55 12.25 4.74
CA GLY A 98 9.79 11.48 4.82
C GLY A 98 10.34 11.08 3.46
N GLN A 99 11.17 10.05 3.44
CA GLN A 99 11.80 9.51 2.24
C GLN A 99 11.50 8.01 2.14
N GLY A 100 11.22 7.53 0.93
CA GLY A 100 10.80 6.15 0.69
C GLY A 100 11.83 5.10 1.12
N GLY A 101 13.13 5.41 1.04
CA GLY A 101 14.19 4.54 1.51
C GLY A 101 14.47 4.61 3.02
N TYR A 102 13.77 5.48 3.76
CA TYR A 102 14.07 5.78 5.15
C TYR A 102 12.81 5.85 6.01
N LYS A 103 12.76 6.81 6.94
CA LYS A 103 11.59 7.01 7.81
C LYS A 103 10.43 7.63 7.03
N PRO A 104 9.19 7.20 7.26
CA PRO A 104 8.01 7.69 6.54
C PRO A 104 7.72 9.19 6.79
N GLY A 105 8.06 9.74 7.94
CA GLY A 105 7.65 11.08 8.33
C GLY A 105 6.17 11.16 8.71
N HIS A 106 5.52 12.28 8.41
CA HIS A 106 4.10 12.53 8.68
C HIS A 106 3.33 12.82 7.38
N LEU A 107 2.00 12.71 7.43
CA LEU A 107 1.12 12.96 6.30
C LEU A 107 1.12 14.44 5.92
N THR A 108 1.47 14.76 4.68
CA THR A 108 1.50 16.13 4.14
C THR A 108 0.39 16.40 3.13
N GLN A 109 -0.05 15.35 2.42
CA GLN A 109 -1.16 15.45 1.47
C GLN A 109 -2.12 14.26 1.66
N ASN A 110 -3.42 14.57 1.60
CA ASN A 110 -4.49 13.59 1.59
C ASN A 110 -5.61 14.17 0.72
N ARG A 111 -5.77 13.63 -0.49
CA ARG A 111 -6.75 14.11 -1.48
C ARG A 111 -7.59 12.95 -1.98
N THR A 112 -8.88 13.20 -2.14
CA THR A 112 -9.82 12.25 -2.77
C THR A 112 -10.35 12.87 -4.07
N LEU A 113 -10.27 12.12 -5.15
CA LEU A 113 -10.64 12.52 -6.50
C LEU A 113 -11.67 11.53 -7.06
N LYS A 114 -12.68 12.04 -7.77
CA LYS A 114 -13.61 11.18 -8.51
C LYS A 114 -12.97 10.76 -9.84
N VAL A 115 -13.05 9.48 -10.16
CA VAL A 115 -12.52 8.92 -11.40
C VAL A 115 -13.66 8.38 -12.24
N PRO A 116 -13.80 8.89 -13.48
CA PRO A 116 -14.85 8.43 -14.39
C PRO A 116 -14.57 7.01 -14.89
N LYS A 117 -15.62 6.32 -15.30
CA LYS A 117 -15.57 4.92 -15.76
C LYS A 117 -14.52 4.67 -16.84
N ASP A 118 -14.43 5.51 -17.86
CA ASP A 118 -13.47 5.32 -18.96
C ASP A 118 -12.01 5.29 -18.45
N SER A 119 -11.69 6.10 -17.43
CA SER A 119 -10.37 6.10 -16.81
C SER A 119 -10.14 4.85 -15.96
N VAL A 120 -11.17 4.35 -15.29
CA VAL A 120 -11.12 3.07 -14.56
C VAL A 120 -10.88 1.93 -15.55
N ASP A 121 -11.66 1.86 -16.64
CA ASP A 121 -11.53 0.83 -17.67
C ASP A 121 -10.11 0.83 -18.27
N TYR A 122 -9.56 2.01 -18.57
CA TYR A 122 -8.19 2.11 -19.08
C TYR A 122 -7.14 1.64 -18.07
N PHE A 123 -7.29 1.96 -16.80
CA PHE A 123 -6.40 1.46 -15.75
C PHE A 123 -6.44 -0.08 -15.66
N LEU A 124 -7.65 -0.65 -15.65
CA LEU A 124 -7.83 -2.10 -15.60
C LEU A 124 -7.27 -2.79 -16.85
N GLU A 125 -7.36 -2.16 -18.03
CA GLU A 125 -6.71 -2.65 -19.24
C GLU A 125 -5.18 -2.69 -19.10
N LEU A 126 -4.57 -1.65 -18.50
CA LEU A 126 -3.14 -1.64 -18.23
C LEU A 126 -2.72 -2.74 -17.27
N LEU A 127 -3.49 -2.99 -16.20
CA LEU A 127 -3.24 -4.10 -15.28
C LEU A 127 -3.37 -5.46 -15.96
N ASN A 128 -4.35 -5.62 -16.85
CA ASN A 128 -4.53 -6.85 -17.63
C ASN A 128 -3.33 -7.08 -18.58
N LYS A 129 -2.88 -6.03 -19.28
CA LYS A 129 -1.66 -6.10 -20.12
C LYS A 129 -0.39 -6.41 -19.31
N ALA A 130 -0.34 -5.98 -18.08
CA ALA A 130 0.72 -6.33 -17.13
C ALA A 130 0.59 -7.74 -16.56
N GLN A 131 -0.48 -8.47 -16.89
CA GLN A 131 -0.81 -9.76 -16.29
C GLN A 131 -0.81 -9.71 -14.75
N PHE A 132 -1.23 -8.59 -14.18
CA PHE A 132 -1.08 -8.28 -12.76
C PHE A 132 -1.49 -9.43 -11.84
N TRP A 133 -2.65 -10.05 -12.07
CA TRP A 133 -3.19 -11.11 -11.19
C TRP A 133 -2.43 -12.44 -11.22
N THR A 134 -1.57 -12.65 -12.21
CA THR A 134 -0.78 -13.88 -12.39
C THR A 134 0.73 -13.64 -12.35
N ALA A 135 1.13 -12.38 -12.34
CA ALA A 135 2.54 -12.00 -12.23
C ALA A 135 3.14 -12.46 -10.90
N PRO A 136 4.43 -12.83 -10.83
CA PRO A 136 5.08 -13.10 -9.57
C PRO A 136 5.07 -11.86 -8.66
N THR A 137 4.97 -12.08 -7.34
CA THR A 137 5.00 -10.99 -6.35
C THR A 137 6.29 -10.17 -6.49
N GLU A 138 7.42 -10.82 -6.58
CA GLU A 138 8.74 -10.21 -6.79
C GLU A 138 9.36 -10.74 -8.09
N GLU A 139 10.10 -9.90 -8.78
CA GLU A 139 10.96 -10.29 -9.89
C GLU A 139 12.43 -10.16 -9.47
N GLU A 140 13.29 -11.00 -10.03
CA GLU A 140 14.72 -10.83 -9.88
C GLU A 140 15.11 -9.46 -10.42
N PRO A 141 15.79 -8.60 -9.63
CA PRO A 141 16.16 -7.27 -10.08
C PRO A 141 17.18 -7.36 -11.21
N ASP A 142 16.97 -6.55 -12.26
CA ASP A 142 17.94 -6.36 -13.34
C ASP A 142 19.17 -5.58 -12.82
N GLY A 143 19.99 -6.26 -12.02
CA GLY A 143 21.21 -5.69 -11.44
C GLY A 143 21.09 -5.27 -9.97
N VAL A 144 22.22 -4.99 -9.35
CA VAL A 144 22.34 -4.53 -7.97
C VAL A 144 22.40 -2.99 -7.98
N GLY A 145 21.31 -2.35 -7.58
CA GLY A 145 21.26 -0.89 -7.38
C GLY A 145 21.20 -0.53 -5.90
N CYS A 146 22.00 0.45 -5.46
CA CYS A 146 21.89 1.00 -4.10
C CYS A 146 20.76 2.02 -3.97
N ASP A 147 20.45 2.72 -5.07
CA ASP A 147 19.46 3.79 -5.13
C ASP A 147 18.42 3.50 -6.20
N GLY A 148 17.17 3.63 -5.85
CA GLY A 148 16.06 3.32 -6.76
C GLY A 148 14.70 3.55 -6.10
N ALA A 149 13.70 2.82 -6.54
CA ALA A 149 12.36 2.89 -5.96
C ALA A 149 11.70 1.53 -5.93
N GLN A 150 11.01 1.23 -4.84
CA GLN A 150 10.04 0.14 -4.80
C GLN A 150 8.70 0.65 -5.33
N TRP A 151 8.18 -0.10 -6.28
CA TRP A 151 6.89 0.11 -6.93
C TRP A 151 5.98 -1.05 -6.54
N ILE A 152 5.16 -0.83 -5.54
CA ILE A 152 4.30 -1.87 -4.98
C ILE A 152 2.87 -1.63 -5.45
N MET A 153 2.34 -2.54 -6.27
CA MET A 153 0.94 -2.54 -6.69
C MET A 153 0.20 -3.65 -5.96
N GLU A 154 -0.85 -3.29 -5.24
CA GLU A 154 -1.77 -4.22 -4.60
C GLU A 154 -3.12 -4.18 -5.28
N GLY A 155 -3.83 -5.30 -5.28
CA GLY A 155 -5.20 -5.39 -5.76
C GLY A 155 -6.06 -6.33 -4.92
N VAL A 156 -7.32 -5.95 -4.77
CA VAL A 156 -8.37 -6.79 -4.19
C VAL A 156 -9.54 -6.81 -5.16
N LYS A 157 -10.01 -8.02 -5.49
CA LYS A 157 -11.19 -8.24 -6.33
C LYS A 157 -11.83 -9.56 -5.96
N GLU A 158 -13.14 -9.57 -5.71
CA GLU A 158 -13.94 -10.79 -5.42
C GLU A 158 -13.35 -11.65 -4.28
N GLY A 159 -12.71 -11.03 -3.30
CA GLY A 159 -12.05 -11.72 -2.19
C GLY A 159 -10.65 -12.24 -2.50
N GLN A 160 -10.16 -12.07 -3.72
CA GLN A 160 -8.77 -12.33 -4.07
C GLN A 160 -7.91 -11.14 -3.70
N TYR A 161 -6.69 -11.42 -3.25
CA TYR A 161 -5.65 -10.42 -3.02
C TYR A 161 -4.44 -10.78 -3.85
N HIS A 162 -3.86 -9.77 -4.49
CA HIS A 162 -2.57 -9.90 -5.16
C HIS A 162 -1.70 -8.69 -4.89
N VAL A 163 -0.39 -8.91 -4.92
CA VAL A 163 0.60 -7.86 -4.82
C VAL A 163 1.78 -8.16 -5.74
N ALA A 164 2.22 -7.14 -6.46
CA ALA A 164 3.41 -7.17 -7.29
C ALA A 164 4.35 -6.04 -6.87
N ASP A 165 5.61 -6.38 -6.62
CA ASP A 165 6.68 -5.46 -6.26
C ASP A 165 7.75 -5.45 -7.34
N ARG A 166 8.15 -4.25 -7.77
CA ARG A 166 9.14 -4.05 -8.85
C ARG A 166 10.14 -2.99 -8.44
N TRP A 167 11.40 -3.30 -8.63
CA TRP A 167 12.48 -2.35 -8.39
C TRP A 167 12.69 -1.47 -9.63
N SER A 168 12.37 -0.16 -9.50
CA SER A 168 12.63 0.86 -10.53
C SER A 168 12.31 0.40 -11.97
N PRO A 169 11.09 -0.10 -12.25
CA PRO A 169 10.75 -0.60 -13.58
C PRO A 169 10.92 0.51 -14.62
N LYS A 170 11.65 0.23 -15.72
CA LYS A 170 11.99 1.24 -16.73
C LYS A 170 10.84 1.51 -17.69
N GLU A 171 10.09 0.47 -18.05
CA GLU A 171 9.02 0.53 -19.03
C GLU A 171 7.95 -0.56 -18.79
N GLY A 172 7.02 -0.69 -19.71
CA GLY A 172 6.00 -1.74 -19.68
C GLY A 172 4.66 -1.31 -19.08
N PRO A 173 3.64 -2.20 -19.20
CA PRO A 173 2.27 -1.87 -18.79
C PRO A 173 2.14 -1.70 -17.27
N TYR A 174 2.92 -2.42 -16.47
CA TYR A 174 2.96 -2.26 -15.02
C TYR A 174 3.35 -0.82 -14.63
N ARG A 175 4.48 -0.31 -15.19
CA ARG A 175 4.90 1.07 -14.96
C ARG A 175 3.84 2.08 -15.42
N LYS A 176 3.24 1.84 -16.60
CA LYS A 176 2.19 2.71 -17.12
C LYS A 176 0.98 2.77 -16.20
N ALA A 177 0.52 1.63 -15.67
CA ALA A 177 -0.59 1.59 -14.72
C ALA A 177 -0.29 2.36 -13.43
N ALA A 178 0.90 2.17 -12.86
CA ALA A 178 1.32 2.85 -11.65
C ALA A 178 1.40 4.38 -11.83
N LEU A 179 2.04 4.84 -12.91
CA LEU A 179 2.13 6.27 -13.23
C LEU A 179 0.76 6.87 -13.60
N PHE A 180 -0.11 6.09 -14.22
CA PHE A 180 -1.47 6.53 -14.52
C PHE A 180 -2.24 6.87 -13.24
N LEU A 181 -2.17 6.03 -12.22
CA LEU A 181 -2.79 6.33 -10.91
C LEU A 181 -2.14 7.55 -10.25
N ALA A 182 -0.82 7.60 -10.15
CA ALA A 182 -0.14 8.60 -9.36
C ALA A 182 -0.06 9.97 -10.05
N ILE A 183 0.22 9.99 -11.34
CA ILE A 183 0.48 11.21 -12.11
C ILE A 183 -0.77 11.66 -12.86
N ASN A 184 -1.29 10.82 -13.76
CA ASN A 184 -2.37 11.24 -14.65
C ASN A 184 -3.68 11.49 -13.89
N LEU A 185 -4.09 10.56 -13.03
CA LEU A 185 -5.29 10.69 -12.22
C LEU A 185 -5.01 11.43 -10.91
N GLY A 186 -3.92 11.08 -10.23
CA GLY A 186 -3.57 11.63 -8.93
C GLY A 186 -3.01 13.06 -8.98
N GLY A 187 -2.64 13.56 -10.16
CA GLY A 187 -2.14 14.92 -10.33
C GLY A 187 -0.81 15.19 -9.62
N LEU A 188 0.00 14.16 -9.38
CA LEU A 188 1.37 14.35 -8.92
C LEU A 188 2.22 14.87 -10.07
N ASN A 189 3.17 15.74 -9.75
CA ASN A 189 4.09 16.31 -10.75
C ASN A 189 5.55 16.14 -10.29
N PRO A 190 6.09 14.90 -10.28
CA PRO A 190 7.49 14.67 -9.97
C PRO A 190 8.37 15.24 -11.08
N ARG A 191 9.59 15.66 -10.74
CA ARG A 191 10.58 16.01 -11.77
C ARG A 191 10.90 14.75 -12.60
N TYR A 192 11.30 14.94 -13.85
CA TYR A 192 11.62 13.82 -14.75
C TYR A 192 12.60 12.82 -14.13
N ASN A 193 13.67 13.31 -13.51
CA ASN A 193 14.68 12.47 -12.85
C ASN A 193 14.21 11.81 -11.53
N ASP A 194 13.04 12.19 -11.02
CA ASP A 194 12.46 11.62 -9.81
C ASP A 194 11.48 10.46 -10.13
N VAL A 195 11.32 10.09 -11.41
CA VAL A 195 10.46 9.00 -11.88
C VAL A 195 11.30 7.75 -12.14
N TYR A 196 11.83 7.18 -11.08
CA TYR A 196 12.63 5.95 -11.10
C TYR A 196 12.04 4.88 -10.22
#